data_2b8483f605b4b09bbb07010e82e05e3d
#
_entry.id   2b8483f605b4b09bbb07010e82e05e3d
#
_cell.length_a   1.000
_cell.length_b   1.000
_cell.length_c   1.000
_cell.angle_alpha   90.00
_cell.angle_beta   90.00
_cell.angle_gamma   90.00
#
_symmetry.space_group_name_H-M   'P 1'
#
loop_
_entity.id
_entity.type
_entity.pdbx_description
1 polymer ?
#
loop_
_entity_poly.entity_id
_entity_poly.type
_entity_poly.pdbx_seq_one_letter_code
_entity_poly.pdbx_strand_id
1 'polypeptide(L)'
;MNRRLFLLTGLAAPLAGCATPSRVADLDALRKQVTDTEIAFAKTMANRDHAAFVGFVAEEAVFLNSGKPLRGRDAIAAHWKRFYAEAAAPFSWKPDLVEVLPSGTLAQSVGPVMNPSGVIVARFNSIWRLEGPGVWRIVFDDGYKVCDCDSKQAS
;
A
#
# COMPACT_ATOMS: atom_id res chain seq x y z
N MET A 1 -62.31 -13.68 -52.08
CA MET A 1 -61.98 -13.58 -50.67
C MET A 1 -60.64 -14.27 -50.48
N ASN A 2 -59.50 -13.51 -50.55
CA ASN A 2 -58.15 -14.05 -50.41
C ASN A 2 -57.49 -13.54 -49.08
N ARG A 3 -57.36 -14.45 -48.09
CA ARG A 3 -56.61 -14.22 -46.87
C ARG A 3 -55.15 -14.48 -47.17
N ARG A 4 -54.33 -13.41 -47.13
CA ARG A 4 -52.86 -13.53 -47.19
C ARG A 4 -52.34 -13.64 -45.73
N LEU A 5 -51.76 -14.79 -45.45
CA LEU A 5 -51.07 -15.07 -44.16
C LEU A 5 -49.65 -14.53 -44.24
N PHE A 6 -49.32 -13.50 -43.42
CA PHE A 6 -47.94 -13.00 -43.26
C PHE A 6 -47.27 -13.79 -42.14
N LEU A 7 -46.27 -14.57 -42.51
CA LEU A 7 -45.33 -15.19 -41.57
C LEU A 7 -44.25 -14.16 -41.20
N LEU A 8 -44.27 -13.71 -39.94
CA LEU A 8 -43.18 -12.94 -39.35
C LEU A 8 -42.11 -13.90 -38.82
N THR A 9 -41.01 -14.02 -39.54
CA THR A 9 -39.80 -14.73 -39.10
C THR A 9 -38.99 -13.79 -38.18
N GLY A 10 -39.06 -14.02 -36.87
CA GLY A 10 -38.24 -13.33 -35.89
C GLY A 10 -36.79 -13.83 -35.93
N LEU A 11 -35.86 -12.96 -36.30
CA LEU A 11 -34.43 -13.21 -36.30
C LEU A 11 -33.91 -12.98 -34.85
N ALA A 12 -33.66 -14.05 -34.09
CA ALA A 12 -33.00 -13.97 -32.79
C ALA A 12 -31.47 -13.88 -32.99
N ALA A 13 -30.88 -12.72 -32.74
CA ALA A 13 -29.44 -12.53 -32.71
C ALA A 13 -28.86 -13.07 -31.41
N PRO A 14 -27.85 -13.96 -31.43
CA PRO A 14 -27.17 -14.36 -30.19
C PRO A 14 -26.29 -13.22 -29.71
N LEU A 15 -26.55 -12.71 -28.49
CA LEU A 15 -25.62 -11.86 -27.75
C LEU A 15 -24.44 -12.72 -27.31
N ALA A 16 -23.37 -12.73 -28.09
CA ALA A 16 -22.08 -13.28 -27.66
C ALA A 16 -21.48 -12.33 -26.61
N GLY A 17 -21.75 -12.62 -25.33
CA GLY A 17 -21.08 -11.97 -24.21
C GLY A 17 -19.60 -12.36 -24.25
N CYS A 18 -18.71 -11.41 -24.59
CA CYS A 18 -17.28 -11.56 -24.40
C CYS A 18 -16.98 -11.61 -22.90
N ALA A 19 -16.95 -12.82 -22.31
CA ALA A 19 -16.35 -13.04 -21.02
C ALA A 19 -14.84 -12.82 -21.19
N THR A 20 -14.34 -11.65 -20.81
CA THR A 20 -12.89 -11.41 -20.65
C THR A 20 -12.39 -12.38 -19.59
N PRO A 21 -11.40 -13.25 -19.87
CA PRO A 21 -10.85 -14.11 -18.84
C PRO A 21 -10.28 -13.21 -17.74
N SER A 22 -10.78 -13.40 -16.50
CA SER A 22 -10.22 -12.74 -15.33
C SER A 22 -8.76 -13.20 -15.23
N ARG A 23 -7.83 -12.28 -15.55
CA ARG A 23 -6.40 -12.56 -15.47
C ARG A 23 -6.10 -12.79 -13.99
N VAL A 24 -5.78 -14.02 -13.60
CA VAL A 24 -5.28 -14.31 -12.25
C VAL A 24 -4.06 -13.40 -12.06
N ALA A 25 -4.10 -12.56 -11.02
CA ALA A 25 -3.01 -11.67 -10.73
C ALA A 25 -1.75 -12.49 -10.44
N ASP A 26 -0.62 -12.12 -11.05
CA ASP A 26 0.68 -12.66 -10.69
C ASP A 26 1.07 -12.09 -9.33
N LEU A 27 0.73 -12.82 -8.26
CA LEU A 27 0.94 -12.37 -6.90
C LEU A 27 2.42 -12.19 -6.55
N ASP A 28 3.31 -12.96 -7.16
CA ASP A 28 4.76 -12.83 -6.93
C ASP A 28 5.30 -11.54 -7.56
N ALA A 29 4.85 -11.23 -8.79
CA ALA A 29 5.18 -9.96 -9.43
C ALA A 29 4.62 -8.76 -8.64
N LEU A 30 3.39 -8.86 -8.12
CA LEU A 30 2.79 -7.80 -7.31
C LEU A 30 3.48 -7.66 -5.95
N ARG A 31 3.85 -8.76 -5.29
CA ARG A 31 4.64 -8.75 -4.05
C ARG A 31 5.98 -8.03 -4.26
N LYS A 32 6.66 -8.33 -5.37
CA LYS A 32 7.89 -7.63 -5.73
C LYS A 32 7.66 -6.14 -5.93
N GLN A 33 6.59 -5.72 -6.64
CA GLN A 33 6.26 -4.31 -6.83
C GLN A 33 6.05 -3.60 -5.49
N VAL A 34 5.30 -4.19 -4.56
CA VAL A 34 5.07 -3.60 -3.24
C VAL A 34 6.35 -3.53 -2.42
N THR A 35 7.19 -4.58 -2.47
CA THR A 35 8.50 -4.58 -1.81
C THR A 35 9.38 -3.43 -2.33
N ASP A 36 9.49 -3.29 -3.64
CA ASP A 36 10.27 -2.22 -4.27
C ASP A 36 9.69 -0.85 -3.93
N THR A 37 8.35 -0.72 -3.86
CA THR A 37 7.66 0.51 -3.49
C THR A 37 7.94 0.89 -2.04
N GLU A 38 7.87 -0.06 -1.10
CA GLU A 38 8.19 0.17 0.32
C GLU A 38 9.66 0.61 0.49
N ILE A 39 10.58 -0.03 -0.22
CA ILE A 39 12.01 0.36 -0.22
C ILE A 39 12.18 1.78 -0.77
N ALA A 40 11.48 2.13 -1.86
CA ALA A 40 11.53 3.48 -2.43
C ALA A 40 10.92 4.51 -1.46
N PHE A 41 9.86 4.15 -0.75
CA PHE A 41 9.25 4.98 0.29
C PHE A 41 10.24 5.22 1.45
N ALA A 42 10.87 4.17 1.97
CA ALA A 42 11.91 4.29 3.00
C ALA A 42 13.09 5.16 2.54
N LYS A 43 13.46 5.07 1.26
CA LYS A 43 14.54 5.88 0.68
C LYS A 43 14.24 7.37 0.67
N THR A 44 12.96 7.79 0.67
CA THR A 44 12.62 9.22 0.78
C THR A 44 13.13 9.82 2.10
N MET A 45 13.05 9.06 3.19
CA MET A 45 13.59 9.45 4.49
C MET A 45 15.12 9.56 4.45
N ALA A 46 15.80 8.57 3.90
CA ALA A 46 17.26 8.59 3.76
C ALA A 46 17.75 9.75 2.88
N ASN A 47 17.03 10.07 1.81
CA ASN A 47 17.34 11.16 0.89
C ASN A 47 16.84 12.54 1.38
N ARG A 48 16.13 12.60 2.50
CA ARG A 48 15.51 13.83 3.05
C ARG A 48 14.50 14.47 2.09
N ASP A 49 13.87 13.65 1.23
CA ASP A 49 12.89 14.09 0.21
C ASP A 49 11.46 13.95 0.72
N HIS A 50 11.00 14.99 1.43
CA HIS A 50 9.64 15.05 1.93
C HIS A 50 8.59 15.11 0.81
N ALA A 51 8.89 15.75 -0.33
CA ALA A 51 7.95 15.84 -1.45
C ALA A 51 7.70 14.44 -2.06
N ALA A 52 8.77 13.66 -2.26
CA ALA A 52 8.66 12.28 -2.71
C ALA A 52 7.89 11.42 -1.69
N PHE A 53 8.12 11.58 -0.37
CA PHE A 53 7.35 10.91 0.68
C PHE A 53 5.84 11.13 0.50
N VAL A 54 5.40 12.38 0.34
CA VAL A 54 3.98 12.73 0.15
C VAL A 54 3.40 12.02 -1.08
N GLY A 55 4.20 11.81 -2.12
CA GLY A 55 3.80 11.10 -3.34
C GLY A 55 3.40 9.64 -3.12
N PHE A 56 3.81 8.98 -2.03
CA PHE A 56 3.41 7.60 -1.71
C PHE A 56 2.12 7.51 -0.91
N VAL A 57 1.62 8.61 -0.35
CA VAL A 57 0.45 8.64 0.52
C VAL A 57 -0.83 8.81 -0.30
N ALA A 58 -1.83 7.95 -0.09
CA ALA A 58 -3.16 8.11 -0.70
C ALA A 58 -3.86 9.36 -0.18
N GLU A 59 -4.79 9.92 -0.96
CA GLU A 59 -5.50 11.16 -0.62
C GLU A 59 -6.21 11.07 0.74
N GLU A 60 -6.91 9.95 0.97
CA GLU A 60 -7.68 9.69 2.19
C GLU A 60 -6.94 8.83 3.23
N ALA A 61 -5.62 8.66 3.10
CA ALA A 61 -4.84 7.81 3.98
C ALA A 61 -5.02 8.14 5.46
N VAL A 62 -4.83 7.12 6.31
CA VAL A 62 -4.85 7.26 7.76
C VAL A 62 -3.56 6.70 8.35
N PHE A 63 -2.77 7.56 9.00
CA PHE A 63 -1.59 7.14 9.74
C PHE A 63 -1.88 7.20 11.24
N LEU A 64 -1.54 6.15 11.97
CA LEU A 64 -1.66 6.17 13.43
C LEU A 64 -0.37 6.72 14.05
N ASN A 65 -0.51 7.82 14.77
CA ASN A 65 0.59 8.42 15.52
C ASN A 65 0.33 8.25 17.02
N SER A 66 1.02 7.29 17.65
CA SER A 66 0.81 6.93 19.06
C SER A 66 -0.68 6.64 19.35
N GLY A 67 -1.33 5.88 18.47
CA GLY A 67 -2.74 5.51 18.56
C GLY A 67 -3.73 6.62 18.17
N LYS A 68 -3.26 7.81 17.76
CA LYS A 68 -4.11 8.92 17.30
C LYS A 68 -4.09 8.98 15.77
N PRO A 69 -5.26 8.97 15.09
CA PRO A 69 -5.31 8.98 13.65
C PRO A 69 -5.01 10.37 13.07
N LEU A 70 -4.04 10.43 12.16
CA LEU A 70 -3.85 11.53 11.20
C LEU A 70 -4.58 11.13 9.92
N ARG A 71 -5.52 11.93 9.47
CA ARG A 71 -6.41 11.62 8.35
C ARG A 71 -6.13 12.54 7.18
N GLY A 72 -5.96 11.94 6.00
CA GLY A 72 -5.70 12.64 4.75
C GLY A 72 -4.23 12.99 4.54
N ARG A 73 -3.84 13.00 3.27
CA ARG A 73 -2.46 13.25 2.83
C ARG A 73 -1.86 14.53 3.39
N ASP A 74 -2.61 15.62 3.39
CA ASP A 74 -2.10 16.93 3.82
C ASP A 74 -1.76 16.97 5.31
N ALA A 75 -2.63 16.39 6.16
CA ALA A 75 -2.38 16.31 7.60
C ALA A 75 -1.18 15.39 7.91
N ILE A 76 -1.06 14.29 7.18
CA ILE A 76 0.08 13.37 7.27
C ILE A 76 1.36 14.08 6.84
N ALA A 77 1.34 14.75 5.68
CA ALA A 77 2.48 15.49 5.14
C ALA A 77 2.95 16.57 6.12
N ALA A 78 2.04 17.38 6.65
CA ALA A 78 2.35 18.43 7.61
C ALA A 78 2.98 17.86 8.90
N HIS A 79 2.44 16.76 9.42
CA HIS A 79 2.96 16.11 10.62
C HIS A 79 4.33 15.48 10.41
N TRP A 80 4.55 14.82 9.26
CA TRP A 80 5.80 14.11 8.96
C TRP A 80 6.93 15.06 8.56
N LYS A 81 6.65 16.29 8.14
CA LYS A 81 7.65 17.31 7.77
C LYS A 81 8.74 17.49 8.83
N ARG A 82 8.39 17.39 10.11
CA ARG A 82 9.35 17.50 11.22
C ARG A 82 10.49 16.48 11.18
N PHE A 83 10.21 15.27 10.64
CA PHE A 83 11.23 14.22 10.53
C PHE A 83 12.21 14.48 9.38
N TYR A 84 11.91 15.45 8.50
CA TYR A 84 12.74 15.87 7.37
C TYR A 84 13.47 17.20 7.63
N ALA A 85 13.36 17.79 8.82
CA ALA A 85 13.94 19.10 9.11
C ALA A 85 15.47 19.04 9.22
N GLU A 86 15.99 17.97 9.84
CA GLU A 86 17.44 17.81 10.06
C GLU A 86 18.11 17.14 8.86
N ALA A 87 19.43 17.37 8.69
CA ALA A 87 20.21 16.77 7.61
C ALA A 87 20.33 15.25 7.73
N ALA A 88 20.39 14.71 8.96
CA ALA A 88 20.44 13.27 9.21
C ALA A 88 19.03 12.70 9.35
N ALA A 89 18.80 11.52 8.79
CA ALA A 89 17.55 10.80 9.00
C ALA A 89 17.42 10.32 10.45
N PRO A 90 16.31 10.60 11.15
CA PRO A 90 16.13 10.19 12.55
C PRO A 90 15.91 8.69 12.73
N PHE A 91 15.51 8.00 11.68
CA PHE A 91 15.29 6.54 11.63
C PHE A 91 15.33 6.06 10.19
N SER A 92 15.45 4.76 10.03
CA SER A 92 15.33 4.04 8.76
C SER A 92 14.43 2.82 8.94
N TRP A 93 13.90 2.29 7.84
CA TRP A 93 13.12 1.06 7.86
C TRP A 93 13.30 0.27 6.56
N LYS A 94 12.92 -0.99 6.59
CA LYS A 94 12.86 -1.87 5.42
C LYS A 94 11.79 -2.95 5.65
N PRO A 95 11.12 -3.45 4.61
CA PRO A 95 10.19 -4.56 4.77
C PRO A 95 10.95 -5.87 5.04
N ASP A 96 10.43 -6.69 5.95
CA ASP A 96 10.84 -8.09 6.14
C ASP A 96 9.71 -9.06 5.78
N LEU A 97 8.48 -8.56 5.62
CA LEU A 97 7.32 -9.30 5.14
C LEU A 97 6.49 -8.41 4.21
N VAL A 98 6.08 -8.97 3.07
CA VAL A 98 5.11 -8.34 2.16
C VAL A 98 4.13 -9.40 1.70
N GLU A 99 2.83 -9.14 1.89
CA GLU A 99 1.74 -9.99 1.44
C GLU A 99 0.77 -9.22 0.56
N VAL A 100 0.28 -9.87 -0.50
CA VAL A 100 -0.68 -9.29 -1.45
C VAL A 100 -1.94 -10.13 -1.42
N LEU A 101 -3.12 -9.49 -1.33
CA LEU A 101 -4.39 -10.21 -1.41
C LEU A 101 -4.58 -10.86 -2.79
N PRO A 102 -5.32 -11.98 -2.88
CA PRO A 102 -5.61 -12.64 -4.18
C PRO A 102 -6.28 -11.73 -5.21
N SER A 103 -6.95 -10.65 -4.78
CA SER A 103 -7.50 -9.63 -5.67
C SER A 103 -6.44 -8.82 -6.42
N GLY A 104 -5.18 -8.83 -5.93
CA GLY A 104 -4.08 -8.02 -6.47
C GLY A 104 -4.22 -6.52 -6.21
N THR A 105 -5.18 -6.08 -5.39
CA THR A 105 -5.51 -4.66 -5.22
C THR A 105 -5.06 -4.07 -3.88
N LEU A 106 -4.83 -4.92 -2.88
CA LEU A 106 -4.34 -4.53 -1.56
C LEU A 106 -3.16 -5.39 -1.16
N ALA A 107 -2.21 -4.77 -0.49
CA ALA A 107 -1.04 -5.44 0.08
C ALA A 107 -0.73 -4.89 1.47
N GLN A 108 -0.03 -5.69 2.25
CA GLN A 108 0.54 -5.31 3.53
C GLN A 108 2.06 -5.45 3.47
N SER A 109 2.78 -4.48 4.00
CA SER A 109 4.21 -4.59 4.29
C SER A 109 4.47 -4.33 5.77
N VAL A 110 5.37 -5.09 6.35
CA VAL A 110 5.76 -5.02 7.76
C VAL A 110 7.28 -5.10 7.83
N GLY A 111 7.87 -4.43 8.82
CA GLY A 111 9.31 -4.54 9.01
C GLY A 111 9.83 -3.74 10.19
N PRO A 112 11.13 -3.88 10.50
CA PRO A 112 11.79 -3.15 11.57
C PRO A 112 11.99 -1.68 11.21
N VAL A 113 11.86 -0.84 12.24
CA VAL A 113 12.31 0.57 12.24
C VAL A 113 13.55 0.65 13.11
N MET A 114 14.62 1.21 12.57
CA MET A 114 15.92 1.31 13.21
C MET A 114 16.28 2.77 13.50
N ASN A 115 16.86 3.01 14.66
CA ASN A 115 17.48 4.30 14.94
C ASN A 115 18.80 4.49 14.16
N PRO A 116 19.46 5.67 14.20
CA PRO A 116 20.70 5.91 13.47
C PRO A 116 21.86 4.98 13.87
N SER A 117 21.81 4.36 15.05
CA SER A 117 22.79 3.36 15.50
C SER A 117 22.50 1.93 15.02
N GLY A 118 21.44 1.73 14.22
CA GLY A 118 21.05 0.42 13.68
C GLY A 118 20.25 -0.45 14.68
N VAL A 119 19.90 0.08 15.86
CA VAL A 119 19.08 -0.65 16.85
C VAL A 119 17.61 -0.60 16.42
N ILE A 120 16.94 -1.75 16.46
CA ILE A 120 15.49 -1.84 16.20
C ILE A 120 14.73 -1.20 17.37
N VAL A 121 13.96 -0.16 17.09
CA VAL A 121 13.20 0.61 18.09
C VAL A 121 11.69 0.48 17.94
N ALA A 122 11.25 0.04 16.77
CA ALA A 122 9.83 -0.15 16.45
C ALA A 122 9.66 -1.14 15.27
N ARG A 123 8.42 -1.49 14.98
CA ARG A 123 8.03 -2.09 13.72
C ARG A 123 6.97 -1.22 13.06
N PHE A 124 7.01 -1.13 11.74
CA PHE A 124 5.96 -0.50 10.94
C PHE A 124 5.02 -1.55 10.36
N ASN A 125 3.84 -1.11 10.01
CA ASN A 125 2.82 -1.85 9.29
C ASN A 125 2.10 -0.89 8.32
N SER A 126 2.36 -1.05 7.03
CA SER A 126 1.75 -0.24 5.97
C SER A 126 0.79 -1.08 5.14
N ILE A 127 -0.39 -0.54 4.86
CA ILE A 127 -1.33 -1.12 3.90
C ILE A 127 -1.29 -0.30 2.62
N TRP A 128 -0.99 -0.97 1.53
CA TRP A 128 -0.87 -0.43 0.19
C TRP A 128 -2.08 -0.78 -0.65
N ARG A 129 -2.58 0.18 -1.42
CA ARG A 129 -3.63 -0.01 -2.42
C ARG A 129 -3.07 0.27 -3.82
N LEU A 130 -3.41 -0.61 -4.77
CA LEU A 130 -3.10 -0.41 -6.17
C LEU A 130 -4.09 0.60 -6.78
N GLU A 131 -3.62 1.80 -7.13
CA GLU A 131 -4.44 2.89 -7.68
C GLU A 131 -4.33 3.01 -9.20
N GLY A 132 -3.40 2.31 -9.80
CA GLY A 132 -3.19 2.24 -11.25
C GLY A 132 -2.10 1.24 -11.59
N PRO A 133 -1.82 0.96 -12.86
CA PRO A 133 -0.79 0.00 -13.26
C PRO A 133 0.58 0.33 -12.62
N GLY A 134 1.01 -0.49 -11.65
CA GLY A 134 2.26 -0.31 -10.92
C GLY A 134 2.27 0.87 -9.93
N VAL A 135 1.13 1.52 -9.68
CA VAL A 135 1.02 2.67 -8.77
C VAL A 135 0.40 2.23 -7.45
N TRP A 136 1.24 2.03 -6.45
CA TRP A 136 0.83 1.71 -5.09
C TRP A 136 0.86 2.94 -4.21
N ARG A 137 -0.18 3.11 -3.37
CA ARG A 137 -0.29 4.20 -2.37
C ARG A 137 -0.62 3.61 -1.01
N ILE A 138 -0.01 4.18 0.04
CA ILE A 138 -0.35 3.82 1.42
C ILE A 138 -1.72 4.38 1.75
N VAL A 139 -2.61 3.50 2.24
CA VAL A 139 -3.94 3.86 2.72
C VAL A 139 -4.03 3.82 4.25
N PHE A 140 -3.28 2.93 4.90
CA PHE A 140 -3.11 2.90 6.36
C PHE A 140 -1.64 2.67 6.70
N ASP A 141 -1.17 3.33 7.75
CA ASP A 141 0.15 3.12 8.32
C ASP A 141 0.10 3.22 9.85
N ASP A 142 0.83 2.32 10.50
CA ASP A 142 1.01 2.29 11.96
C ASP A 142 2.43 1.88 12.30
N GLY A 143 2.93 2.43 13.40
CA GLY A 143 4.20 2.04 13.99
C GLY A 143 4.04 1.73 15.47
N TYR A 144 4.53 0.60 15.91
CA TYR A 144 4.50 0.20 17.32
C TYR A 144 5.90 -0.11 17.84
N LYS A 145 6.15 0.31 19.10
CA LYS A 145 7.42 0.05 19.75
C LYS A 145 7.59 -1.44 20.03
N VAL A 146 8.81 -1.96 19.81
CA VAL A 146 9.16 -3.30 20.29
C VAL A 146 9.34 -3.24 21.82
N CYS A 147 8.72 -4.18 22.54
CA CYS A 147 8.95 -4.33 23.96
C CYS A 147 10.26 -5.09 24.17
N ASP A 148 11.12 -4.61 25.03
CA ASP A 148 12.27 -5.38 25.57
C ASP A 148 11.75 -6.48 26.52
N CYS A 149 11.03 -7.47 25.97
CA CYS A 149 10.53 -8.58 26.78
C CYS A 149 11.64 -9.59 27.15
N ASP A 150 12.77 -9.58 26.43
CA ASP A 150 13.86 -10.54 26.62
C ASP A 150 14.83 -10.17 27.77
N SER A 151 14.80 -8.93 28.26
CA SER A 151 15.71 -8.50 29.35
C SER A 151 15.28 -8.93 30.76
N LYS A 152 14.08 -9.49 30.94
CA LYS A 152 13.53 -9.88 32.24
C LYS A 152 13.48 -11.39 32.54
N GLN A 153 13.94 -12.24 31.62
CA GLN A 153 13.97 -13.71 31.85
C GLN A 153 15.37 -14.25 32.16
N ALA A 154 16.38 -13.40 32.34
CA ALA A 154 17.74 -13.78 32.72
C ALA A 154 18.10 -13.24 34.10
N SER A 155 17.25 -13.51 35.14
CA SER A 155 17.61 -13.28 36.55
C SER A 155 16.96 -14.32 37.44
#